data_88dec56bf7bda4d9a97cf75987bf9d17
#
_entry.id   88dec56bf7bda4d9a97cf75987bf9d17
#
_cell.length_a   1.000
_cell.length_b   1.000
_cell.length_c   1.000
_cell.angle_alpha   90.00
_cell.angle_beta   90.00
_cell.angle_gamma   90.00
#
_symmetry.space_group_name_H-M   'P 1'
#
loop_
_entity.id
_entity.type
_entity.pdbx_description
1 polymer ?
#
loop_
_entity_poly.entity_id
_entity_poly.type
_entity_poly.pdbx_seq_one_letter_code
_entity_poly.pdbx_strand_id
1 'polypeptide(L)'
;MEQFNNFLILLDSNLSGSWWFPALLIGTGIFFTIYLGFPQFKYFNSALKIVSGKTKSTDQDGETTGFQALTTAMSGAVGTGNIGGVALAIWTGGPAAIFWMWITAIFGMTTKYVEVTLGHKYRTKLSDGSISGGPMYYIEQGLNMKWVAILFAFLMMITAIGSGNMPQINNIALVMNTEFSVPKLFTGLFLGVLLWVIIIGGIKRIASVASKIIPIMGLIYFGGALIILAENYQNIIPSFNAIFAQVFTGSAAVGGFLGASFAMSLKYGVARGLYSNEAGQGSSPIAHASSKNKSIDQGVVSILEPFIDTIVVCSVTALVILSSGVWTQKFDTNFSKTDMVILEGTYSDEKNIDGDYLYPKQINELNSYVQSLDSDVKEFSGELTVQDGNLITQNITILHSRSIAEDVTISDQDDSNLFTGILNVDNGKIIESVDLQGKSLVSSAEL
;
A
#
# COMPACT_ATOMS: atom_id res chain seq x y z
N MET A 1 -26.09 -4.86 1.54
CA MET A 1 -24.63 -5.02 1.52
C MET A 1 -24.06 -4.56 0.18
N GLU A 2 -24.54 -5.07 -0.93
CA GLU A 2 -24.07 -4.72 -2.28
C GLU A 2 -24.12 -3.20 -2.59
N GLN A 3 -25.21 -2.50 -2.29
CA GLN A 3 -25.31 -1.05 -2.46
C GLN A 3 -24.26 -0.27 -1.64
N PHE A 4 -23.96 -0.74 -0.44
CA PHE A 4 -22.93 -0.13 0.40
C PHE A 4 -21.53 -0.39 -0.16
N ASN A 5 -21.27 -1.60 -0.63
CA ASN A 5 -20.00 -1.94 -1.29
C ASN A 5 -19.80 -1.11 -2.56
N ASN A 6 -20.81 -1.03 -3.43
CA ASN A 6 -20.76 -0.19 -4.63
C ASN A 6 -20.54 1.29 -4.31
N PHE A 7 -21.12 1.80 -3.22
CA PHE A 7 -20.86 3.15 -2.72
C PHE A 7 -19.40 3.32 -2.26
N LEU A 8 -18.81 2.33 -1.56
CA LEU A 8 -17.41 2.38 -1.17
C LEU A 8 -16.46 2.33 -2.37
N ILE A 9 -16.75 1.47 -3.36
CA ILE A 9 -15.99 1.40 -4.62
C ILE A 9 -16.06 2.75 -5.36
N LEU A 10 -17.24 3.36 -5.42
CA LEU A 10 -17.41 4.69 -6.03
C LEU A 10 -16.61 5.76 -5.27
N LEU A 11 -16.60 5.72 -3.95
CA LEU A 11 -15.79 6.63 -3.15
C LEU A 11 -14.30 6.42 -3.40
N ASP A 12 -13.85 5.18 -3.40
CA ASP A 12 -12.45 4.84 -3.65
C ASP A 12 -12.01 5.30 -5.04
N SER A 13 -12.77 5.00 -6.08
CA SER A 13 -12.46 5.41 -7.46
C SER A 13 -12.38 6.94 -7.63
N ASN A 14 -13.21 7.69 -6.91
CA ASN A 14 -13.23 9.16 -6.98
C ASN A 14 -12.22 9.84 -6.06
N LEU A 15 -11.75 9.17 -5.02
CA LEU A 15 -10.75 9.69 -4.08
C LEU A 15 -9.36 9.12 -4.38
N SER A 16 -9.06 7.92 -3.88
CA SER A 16 -7.74 7.30 -3.98
C SER A 16 -7.40 6.84 -5.41
N GLY A 17 -8.41 6.38 -6.15
CA GLY A 17 -8.29 6.02 -7.56
C GLY A 17 -8.16 7.20 -8.52
N SER A 18 -8.44 8.42 -8.07
CA SER A 18 -8.37 9.63 -8.90
C SER A 18 -7.00 10.29 -8.89
N TRP A 19 -6.70 11.11 -9.89
CA TRP A 19 -5.45 11.87 -9.98
C TRP A 19 -5.39 13.09 -9.07
N TRP A 20 -6.55 13.71 -8.76
CA TRP A 20 -6.58 14.97 -8.04
C TRP A 20 -6.10 14.84 -6.59
N PHE A 21 -6.44 13.74 -5.91
CA PHE A 21 -6.12 13.56 -4.50
C PHE A 21 -4.61 13.33 -4.25
N PRO A 22 -3.93 12.39 -4.95
CA PRO A 22 -2.47 12.29 -4.90
C PRO A 22 -1.77 13.57 -5.35
N ALA A 23 -2.27 14.25 -6.39
CA ALA A 23 -1.72 15.51 -6.87
C ALA A 23 -1.81 16.63 -5.82
N LEU A 24 -2.89 16.71 -5.06
CA LEU A 24 -3.05 17.68 -3.98
C LEU A 24 -2.04 17.41 -2.85
N LEU A 25 -1.86 16.16 -2.44
CA LEU A 25 -0.91 15.80 -1.39
C LEU A 25 0.54 16.08 -1.79
N ILE A 26 0.95 15.65 -2.98
CA ILE A 26 2.29 15.94 -3.51
C ILE A 26 2.46 17.44 -3.76
N GLY A 27 1.47 18.08 -4.36
CA GLY A 27 1.49 19.53 -4.63
C GLY A 27 1.69 20.35 -3.35
N THR A 28 1.05 19.95 -2.27
CA THR A 28 1.27 20.55 -0.95
C THR A 28 2.72 20.35 -0.48
N GLY A 29 3.27 19.15 -0.63
CA GLY A 29 4.66 18.83 -0.31
C GLY A 29 5.66 19.65 -1.14
N ILE A 30 5.42 19.79 -2.44
CA ILE A 30 6.22 20.62 -3.37
C ILE A 30 6.15 22.09 -2.95
N PHE A 31 4.94 22.60 -2.71
CA PHE A 31 4.73 23.98 -2.28
C PHE A 31 5.55 24.29 -1.02
N PHE A 32 5.41 23.49 0.04
CA PHE A 32 6.15 23.71 1.27
C PHE A 32 7.65 23.47 1.12
N THR A 33 8.07 22.57 0.26
CA THR A 33 9.49 22.34 -0.04
C THR A 33 10.14 23.61 -0.60
N ILE A 34 9.48 24.26 -1.56
CA ILE A 34 9.98 25.51 -2.16
C ILE A 34 9.85 26.67 -1.18
N TYR A 35 8.68 26.82 -0.53
CA TYR A 35 8.38 27.91 0.39
C TYR A 35 9.33 27.95 1.60
N LEU A 36 9.71 26.79 2.15
CA LEU A 36 10.57 26.67 3.33
C LEU A 36 12.06 26.49 2.98
N GLY A 37 12.42 26.51 1.70
CA GLY A 37 13.80 26.38 1.24
C GLY A 37 14.42 25.01 1.51
N PHE A 38 13.72 23.95 1.09
CA PHE A 38 14.18 22.56 1.13
C PHE A 38 14.54 22.03 2.53
N PRO A 39 13.62 22.09 3.50
CA PRO A 39 13.90 21.74 4.90
C PRO A 39 14.35 20.27 5.05
N GLN A 40 13.88 19.35 4.22
CA GLN A 40 14.26 17.94 4.23
C GLN A 40 15.76 17.71 4.02
N PHE A 41 16.42 18.54 3.23
CA PHE A 41 17.88 18.47 3.06
C PHE A 41 18.62 19.32 4.08
N LYS A 42 18.11 20.54 4.33
CA LYS A 42 18.72 21.51 5.23
C LYS A 42 18.81 21.01 6.68
N TYR A 43 17.76 20.35 7.16
CA TYR A 43 17.66 19.92 8.55
C TYR A 43 17.90 18.43 8.79
N PHE A 44 18.20 17.64 7.75
CA PHE A 44 18.38 16.20 7.85
C PHE A 44 19.42 15.79 8.91
N ASN A 45 20.61 16.40 8.87
CA ASN A 45 21.66 16.13 9.86
C ASN A 45 21.25 16.58 11.28
N SER A 46 20.44 17.63 11.40
CA SER A 46 19.91 18.07 12.68
C SER A 46 18.92 17.06 13.24
N ALA A 47 18.06 16.49 12.40
CA ALA A 47 17.14 15.43 12.78
C ALA A 47 17.88 14.23 13.39
N LEU A 48 18.93 13.75 12.73
CA LEU A 48 19.78 12.65 13.22
C LEU A 48 20.45 12.98 14.57
N LYS A 49 20.92 14.22 14.75
CA LYS A 49 21.54 14.67 16.01
C LYS A 49 20.53 14.73 17.16
N ILE A 50 19.31 15.20 16.90
CA ILE A 50 18.24 15.26 17.92
C ILE A 50 17.82 13.85 18.33
N VAL A 51 17.55 12.97 17.38
CA VAL A 51 17.12 11.60 17.63
C VAL A 51 18.19 10.80 18.37
N SER A 52 19.48 10.99 18.02
CA SER A 52 20.61 10.34 18.71
C SER A 52 20.95 10.93 20.08
N GLY A 53 20.22 11.95 20.54
CA GLY A 53 20.46 12.59 21.84
C GLY A 53 21.70 13.49 21.91
N LYS A 54 22.37 13.73 20.77
CA LYS A 54 23.55 14.61 20.69
C LYS A 54 23.19 16.09 20.84
N THR A 55 21.95 16.45 20.54
CA THR A 55 21.41 17.80 20.73
C THR A 55 20.27 17.70 21.74
N LYS A 56 20.39 18.43 22.85
CA LYS A 56 19.32 18.54 23.84
C LYS A 56 18.29 19.55 23.33
N SER A 57 17.14 19.06 22.95
CA SER A 57 15.95 19.87 22.69
C SER A 57 14.90 19.43 23.69
N THR A 58 14.77 20.18 24.77
CA THR A 58 13.77 19.88 25.81
C THR A 58 12.84 21.07 25.97
N ASP A 59 11.56 20.79 25.77
CA ASP A 59 10.47 21.55 26.33
C ASP A 59 9.99 20.78 27.57
N GLN A 60 9.60 21.47 28.63
CA GLN A 60 9.32 20.81 29.92
C GLN A 60 8.00 20.03 29.89
N ASP A 61 7.08 20.36 28.98
CA ASP A 61 5.80 19.70 28.84
C ASP A 61 5.85 18.59 27.76
N GLY A 62 5.85 17.35 28.17
CA GLY A 62 5.85 16.17 27.28
C GLY A 62 5.90 14.88 28.06
N GLU A 63 5.48 13.81 27.42
CA GLU A 63 5.40 12.47 28.02
C GLU A 63 6.46 11.51 27.48
N THR A 64 6.95 11.78 26.26
CA THR A 64 7.88 10.91 25.52
C THR A 64 9.12 11.66 25.06
N THR A 65 10.20 10.92 24.78
CA THR A 65 11.38 11.49 24.12
C THR A 65 11.10 11.67 22.63
N GLY A 66 11.91 12.49 21.93
CA GLY A 66 11.81 12.62 20.48
C GLY A 66 11.96 11.30 19.73
N PHE A 67 12.87 10.42 20.18
CA PHE A 67 13.03 9.08 19.63
C PHE A 67 11.79 8.19 19.86
N GLN A 68 11.21 8.23 21.06
CA GLN A 68 9.99 7.49 21.37
C GLN A 68 8.81 7.98 20.53
N ALA A 69 8.66 9.28 20.33
CA ALA A 69 7.61 9.84 19.49
C ALA A 69 7.80 9.43 18.01
N LEU A 70 9.04 9.50 17.51
CA LEU A 70 9.39 9.04 16.17
C LEU A 70 9.06 7.55 15.98
N THR A 71 9.49 6.68 16.89
CA THR A 71 9.21 5.25 16.78
C THR A 71 7.72 4.95 16.96
N THR A 72 6.99 5.73 17.73
CA THR A 72 5.53 5.59 17.84
C THR A 72 4.86 5.92 16.50
N ALA A 73 5.23 7.04 15.85
CA ALA A 73 4.72 7.37 14.52
C ALA A 73 5.12 6.31 13.48
N MET A 74 6.38 5.87 13.49
CA MET A 74 6.86 4.80 12.61
C MET A 74 6.14 3.46 12.84
N SER A 75 5.67 3.16 14.06
CA SER A 75 4.92 1.92 14.30
C SER A 75 3.54 1.89 13.61
N GLY A 76 3.01 3.05 13.25
CA GLY A 76 1.83 3.16 12.40
C GLY A 76 2.15 3.04 10.90
N ALA A 77 3.25 3.67 10.46
CA ALA A 77 3.62 3.73 9.05
C ALA A 77 4.35 2.45 8.58
N VAL A 78 5.41 2.02 9.30
CA VAL A 78 6.21 0.85 8.91
C VAL A 78 5.47 -0.45 9.28
N GLY A 79 4.97 -1.13 8.27
CA GLY A 79 4.17 -2.35 8.45
C GLY A 79 4.03 -3.15 7.15
N THR A 80 2.87 -3.79 6.98
CA THR A 80 2.59 -4.58 5.77
C THR A 80 2.53 -3.72 4.50
N GLY A 81 2.32 -2.41 4.61
CA GLY A 81 2.41 -1.45 3.51
C GLY A 81 3.78 -1.40 2.85
N ASN A 82 4.85 -1.54 3.64
CA ASN A 82 6.23 -1.53 3.13
C ASN A 82 6.64 -2.83 2.42
N ILE A 83 5.86 -3.90 2.56
CA ILE A 83 6.07 -5.19 1.90
C ILE A 83 5.00 -5.38 0.83
N GLY A 84 3.75 -5.59 1.23
CA GLY A 84 2.64 -5.82 0.31
C GLY A 84 2.31 -4.62 -0.56
N GLY A 85 2.40 -3.39 -0.02
CA GLY A 85 2.20 -2.16 -0.80
C GLY A 85 3.28 -1.95 -1.87
N VAL A 86 4.55 -2.29 -1.58
CA VAL A 86 5.64 -2.26 -2.56
C VAL A 86 5.46 -3.36 -3.62
N ALA A 87 5.12 -4.57 -3.20
CA ALA A 87 4.80 -5.66 -4.12
C ALA A 87 3.67 -5.27 -5.07
N LEU A 88 2.61 -4.68 -4.55
CA LEU A 88 1.48 -4.20 -5.34
C LEU A 88 1.86 -3.02 -6.25
N ALA A 89 2.75 -2.11 -5.81
CA ALA A 89 3.26 -1.05 -6.67
C ALA A 89 4.02 -1.60 -7.89
N ILE A 90 4.88 -2.61 -7.66
CA ILE A 90 5.61 -3.30 -8.72
C ILE A 90 4.64 -4.09 -9.61
N TRP A 91 3.69 -4.80 -9.01
CA TRP A 91 2.70 -5.60 -9.73
C TRP A 91 1.83 -4.75 -10.67
N THR A 92 1.33 -3.61 -10.19
CA THR A 92 0.40 -2.76 -10.96
C THR A 92 1.11 -1.68 -11.78
N GLY A 93 2.20 -1.11 -11.26
CA GLY A 93 2.91 0.02 -11.87
C GLY A 93 4.26 -0.32 -12.48
N GLY A 94 4.71 -1.59 -12.38
CA GLY A 94 6.04 -2.00 -12.82
C GLY A 94 7.17 -1.49 -11.90
N PRO A 95 8.43 -1.85 -12.20
CA PRO A 95 9.59 -1.42 -11.41
C PRO A 95 9.72 0.10 -11.26
N ALA A 96 9.32 0.86 -12.28
CA ALA A 96 9.38 2.33 -12.28
C ALA A 96 8.46 2.98 -11.23
N ALA A 97 7.44 2.27 -10.70
CA ALA A 97 6.61 2.76 -9.61
C ALA A 97 7.44 3.10 -8.36
N ILE A 98 8.55 2.39 -8.12
CA ILE A 98 9.44 2.63 -6.98
C ILE A 98 10.10 4.02 -7.07
N PHE A 99 10.48 4.47 -8.26
CA PHE A 99 10.98 5.83 -8.44
C PHE A 99 9.95 6.87 -8.00
N TRP A 100 8.69 6.67 -8.34
CA TRP A 100 7.61 7.58 -7.95
C TRP A 100 7.29 7.52 -6.46
N MET A 101 7.48 6.37 -5.81
CA MET A 101 7.45 6.27 -4.35
C MET A 101 8.55 7.13 -3.70
N TRP A 102 9.77 7.13 -4.24
CA TRP A 102 10.85 8.01 -3.73
C TRP A 102 10.52 9.49 -3.88
N ILE A 103 9.93 9.88 -5.01
CA ILE A 103 9.47 11.27 -5.22
C ILE A 103 8.45 11.67 -4.16
N THR A 104 7.47 10.81 -3.86
CA THR A 104 6.51 11.10 -2.78
C THR A 104 7.16 11.21 -1.42
N ALA A 105 8.15 10.37 -1.12
CA ALA A 105 8.86 10.43 0.15
C ALA A 105 9.65 11.74 0.31
N ILE A 106 10.37 12.17 -0.73
CA ILE A 106 11.15 13.42 -0.70
C ILE A 106 10.25 14.62 -0.38
N PHE A 107 9.09 14.74 -1.02
CA PHE A 107 8.14 15.82 -0.74
C PHE A 107 7.36 15.57 0.55
N GLY A 108 7.05 14.31 0.86
CA GLY A 108 6.42 13.88 2.09
C GLY A 108 7.23 14.23 3.34
N MET A 109 8.58 14.20 3.28
CA MET A 109 9.45 14.65 4.37
C MET A 109 9.14 16.08 4.80
N THR A 110 8.89 16.97 3.84
CA THR A 110 8.53 18.37 4.15
C THR A 110 7.11 18.48 4.66
N THR A 111 6.17 17.72 4.11
CA THR A 111 4.80 17.67 4.60
C THR A 111 4.77 17.22 6.06
N LYS A 112 5.48 16.14 6.41
CA LYS A 112 5.64 15.67 7.80
C LYS A 112 6.23 16.76 8.71
N TYR A 113 7.28 17.45 8.25
CA TYR A 113 7.87 18.56 8.98
C TYR A 113 6.84 19.62 9.35
N VAL A 114 6.01 20.05 8.41
CA VAL A 114 4.99 21.08 8.62
C VAL A 114 3.88 20.57 9.53
N GLU A 115 3.28 19.41 9.22
CA GLU A 115 2.14 18.90 9.98
C GLU A 115 2.50 18.57 11.43
N VAL A 116 3.69 18.00 11.68
CA VAL A 116 4.16 17.70 13.04
C VAL A 116 4.51 18.96 13.80
N THR A 117 5.16 19.94 13.15
CA THR A 117 5.45 21.23 13.78
C THR A 117 4.16 21.92 14.24
N LEU A 118 3.12 21.93 13.40
CA LEU A 118 1.82 22.52 13.72
C LEU A 118 1.10 21.70 14.80
N GLY A 119 1.02 20.38 14.66
CA GLY A 119 0.37 19.51 15.64
C GLY A 119 0.98 19.59 17.03
N HIS A 120 2.30 19.75 17.10
CA HIS A 120 3.01 19.94 18.35
C HIS A 120 2.88 21.37 18.90
N LYS A 121 2.83 22.40 18.05
CA LYS A 121 2.65 23.80 18.45
C LYS A 121 1.28 24.06 19.09
N TYR A 122 0.23 23.47 18.55
CA TYR A 122 -1.15 23.63 18.99
C TYR A 122 -1.63 22.52 19.92
N ARG A 123 -0.71 21.74 20.51
CA ARG A 123 -1.05 20.70 21.48
C ARG A 123 -1.67 21.28 22.75
N THR A 124 -2.53 20.50 23.38
CA THR A 124 -3.27 20.89 24.58
C THR A 124 -3.06 19.86 25.69
N LYS A 125 -2.97 20.34 26.92
CA LYS A 125 -2.95 19.49 28.10
C LYS A 125 -4.39 19.18 28.51
N LEU A 126 -4.74 17.91 28.58
CA LEU A 126 -6.08 17.45 28.98
C LEU A 126 -6.25 17.48 30.50
N SER A 127 -7.49 17.30 30.96
CA SER A 127 -7.86 17.33 32.39
C SER A 127 -7.18 16.21 33.19
N ASP A 128 -6.84 15.10 32.57
CA ASP A 128 -6.09 13.98 33.18
C ASP A 128 -4.57 14.21 33.20
N GLY A 129 -4.09 15.36 32.69
CA GLY A 129 -2.68 15.71 32.61
C GLY A 129 -1.96 15.17 31.39
N SER A 130 -2.59 14.38 30.54
CA SER A 130 -2.02 13.89 29.29
C SER A 130 -1.95 15.00 28.25
N ILE A 131 -1.03 14.85 27.26
CA ILE A 131 -0.86 15.79 26.16
C ILE A 131 -1.49 15.23 24.90
N SER A 132 -2.37 16.03 24.28
CA SER A 132 -3.01 15.71 23.01
C SER A 132 -2.75 16.82 21.99
N GLY A 133 -2.58 16.42 20.73
CA GLY A 133 -2.34 17.33 19.60
C GLY A 133 -2.68 16.64 18.28
N GLY A 134 -2.43 17.34 17.20
CA GLY A 134 -2.73 16.83 15.87
C GLY A 134 -3.57 17.80 15.05
N PRO A 135 -4.01 17.41 13.84
CA PRO A 135 -4.74 18.29 12.94
C PRO A 135 -6.00 18.92 13.54
N MET A 136 -6.77 18.16 14.32
CA MET A 136 -7.98 18.68 14.97
C MET A 136 -7.69 19.92 15.82
N TYR A 137 -6.55 19.97 16.51
CA TYR A 137 -6.18 21.09 17.37
C TYR A 137 -5.73 22.33 16.59
N TYR A 138 -4.89 22.19 15.57
CA TYR A 138 -4.47 23.36 14.78
C TYR A 138 -5.56 23.86 13.83
N ILE A 139 -6.52 23.00 13.41
CA ILE A 139 -7.71 23.44 12.69
C ILE A 139 -8.61 24.26 13.62
N GLU A 140 -8.87 23.79 14.85
CA GLU A 140 -9.71 24.50 15.80
C GLU A 140 -9.06 25.81 16.27
N GLN A 141 -7.82 25.74 16.76
CA GLN A 141 -7.16 26.88 17.41
C GLN A 141 -6.47 27.82 16.40
N GLY A 142 -5.95 27.30 15.30
CA GLY A 142 -5.23 28.07 14.27
C GLY A 142 -6.15 28.69 13.23
N LEU A 143 -7.20 27.99 12.81
CA LEU A 143 -8.14 28.44 11.78
C LEU A 143 -9.51 28.85 12.33
N ASN A 144 -9.76 28.66 13.63
CA ASN A 144 -11.08 28.87 14.26
C ASN A 144 -12.25 28.07 13.59
N MET A 145 -11.94 26.91 13.05
CA MET A 145 -12.88 26.07 12.32
C MET A 145 -13.25 24.79 13.10
N LYS A 146 -13.93 24.96 14.24
CA LYS A 146 -14.25 23.84 15.16
C LYS A 146 -15.00 22.69 14.49
N TRP A 147 -15.96 22.98 13.60
CA TRP A 147 -16.73 21.94 12.91
C TRP A 147 -15.86 21.06 11.99
N VAL A 148 -14.84 21.67 11.32
CA VAL A 148 -13.88 20.93 10.49
C VAL A 148 -12.97 20.07 11.36
N ALA A 149 -12.56 20.59 12.53
CA ALA A 149 -11.75 19.84 13.50
C ALA A 149 -12.48 18.57 14.00
N ILE A 150 -13.78 18.70 14.32
CA ILE A 150 -14.63 17.56 14.73
C ILE A 150 -14.77 16.56 13.58
N LEU A 151 -15.05 17.04 12.36
CA LEU A 151 -15.15 16.17 11.19
C LEU A 151 -13.84 15.41 10.93
N PHE A 152 -12.69 16.11 11.00
CA PHE A 152 -11.38 15.47 10.87
C PHE A 152 -11.17 14.38 11.94
N ALA A 153 -11.46 14.68 13.21
CA ALA A 153 -11.29 13.73 14.30
C ALA A 153 -12.17 12.47 14.11
N PHE A 154 -13.40 12.66 13.64
CA PHE A 154 -14.32 11.56 13.32
C PHE A 154 -13.81 10.69 12.16
N LEU A 155 -13.40 11.32 11.06
CA LEU A 155 -12.84 10.60 9.91
C LEU A 155 -11.54 9.88 10.28
N MET A 156 -10.68 10.50 11.09
CA MET A 156 -9.43 9.88 11.56
C MET A 156 -9.70 8.64 12.43
N MET A 157 -10.75 8.66 13.24
CA MET A 157 -11.17 7.49 14.02
C MET A 157 -11.61 6.33 13.12
N ILE A 158 -12.39 6.60 12.07
CA ILE A 158 -12.80 5.59 11.07
C ILE A 158 -11.57 5.06 10.32
N THR A 159 -10.68 5.95 9.89
CA THR A 159 -9.44 5.58 9.19
C THR A 159 -8.54 4.68 10.05
N ALA A 160 -8.42 4.97 11.36
CA ALA A 160 -7.61 4.15 12.27
C ALA A 160 -8.16 2.71 12.38
N ILE A 161 -9.49 2.53 12.37
CA ILE A 161 -10.12 1.20 12.36
C ILE A 161 -9.92 0.52 11.01
N GLY A 162 -10.21 1.20 9.90
CA GLY A 162 -10.17 0.67 8.54
C GLY A 162 -8.74 0.44 8.05
N SER A 163 -8.09 1.48 7.53
CA SER A 163 -6.79 1.35 6.87
C SER A 163 -5.62 1.14 7.85
N GLY A 164 -5.73 1.64 9.07
CA GLY A 164 -4.66 1.53 10.07
C GLY A 164 -4.52 0.13 10.66
N ASN A 165 -5.62 -0.60 10.84
CA ASN A 165 -5.62 -1.86 11.60
C ASN A 165 -6.01 -3.08 10.74
N MET A 166 -7.12 -3.01 9.99
CA MET A 166 -7.64 -4.17 9.26
C MET A 166 -6.66 -4.79 8.25
N PRO A 167 -5.97 -4.05 7.38
CA PRO A 167 -5.01 -4.64 6.44
C PRO A 167 -3.83 -5.30 7.14
N GLN A 168 -3.37 -4.73 8.26
CA GLN A 168 -2.25 -5.28 9.03
C GLN A 168 -2.58 -6.65 9.58
N ILE A 169 -3.73 -6.76 10.27
CA ILE A 169 -4.16 -8.03 10.88
C ILE A 169 -4.50 -9.08 9.83
N ASN A 170 -5.14 -8.67 8.73
CA ASN A 170 -5.49 -9.58 7.63
C ASN A 170 -4.24 -10.19 6.99
N ASN A 171 -3.24 -9.39 6.65
CA ASN A 171 -2.00 -9.88 6.06
C ASN A 171 -1.25 -10.81 7.02
N ILE A 172 -1.16 -10.48 8.32
CA ILE A 172 -0.52 -11.36 9.30
C ILE A 172 -1.30 -12.69 9.42
N ALA A 173 -2.63 -12.62 9.53
CA ALA A 173 -3.46 -13.81 9.65
C ALA A 173 -3.41 -14.68 8.39
N LEU A 174 -3.30 -14.07 7.21
CA LEU A 174 -3.13 -14.79 5.95
C LEU A 174 -1.81 -15.57 5.94
N VAL A 175 -0.69 -14.91 6.20
CA VAL A 175 0.64 -15.56 6.24
C VAL A 175 0.68 -16.68 7.30
N MET A 176 0.13 -16.44 8.50
CA MET A 176 0.07 -17.47 9.53
C MET A 176 -0.79 -18.67 9.11
N ASN A 177 -1.82 -18.45 8.31
CA ASN A 177 -2.65 -19.53 7.81
C ASN A 177 -1.98 -20.28 6.66
N THR A 178 -1.40 -19.59 5.68
CA THR A 178 -0.78 -20.21 4.50
C THR A 178 0.51 -20.96 4.84
N GLU A 179 1.39 -20.35 5.64
CA GLU A 179 2.71 -20.92 5.93
C GLU A 179 2.72 -21.85 7.13
N PHE A 180 1.88 -21.59 8.13
CA PHE A 180 1.89 -22.33 9.40
C PHE A 180 0.59 -23.07 9.69
N SER A 181 -0.41 -23.00 8.80
CA SER A 181 -1.74 -23.63 8.98
C SER A 181 -2.45 -23.19 10.27
N VAL A 182 -2.15 -21.99 10.78
CA VAL A 182 -2.79 -21.42 11.97
C VAL A 182 -4.12 -20.79 11.55
N PRO A 183 -5.26 -21.16 12.17
CA PRO A 183 -6.55 -20.57 11.83
C PRO A 183 -6.53 -19.03 11.99
N LYS A 184 -7.06 -18.30 11.01
CA LYS A 184 -7.11 -16.82 11.01
C LYS A 184 -7.72 -16.23 12.28
N LEU A 185 -8.81 -16.85 12.80
CA LEU A 185 -9.48 -16.44 14.02
C LEU A 185 -8.54 -16.52 15.23
N PHE A 186 -7.74 -17.58 15.34
CA PHE A 186 -6.81 -17.74 16.46
C PHE A 186 -5.72 -16.67 16.43
N THR A 187 -5.14 -16.41 15.26
CA THR A 187 -4.18 -15.31 15.06
C THR A 187 -4.78 -13.96 15.43
N GLY A 188 -6.03 -13.69 14.99
CA GLY A 188 -6.73 -12.44 15.29
C GLY A 188 -6.98 -12.25 16.79
N LEU A 189 -7.45 -13.29 17.48
CA LEU A 189 -7.70 -13.23 18.95
C LEU A 189 -6.39 -13.02 19.73
N PHE A 190 -5.34 -13.75 19.39
CA PHE A 190 -4.03 -13.62 20.05
C PHE A 190 -3.47 -12.20 19.90
N LEU A 191 -3.43 -11.68 18.69
CA LEU A 191 -2.93 -10.32 18.42
C LEU A 191 -3.83 -9.25 19.02
N GLY A 192 -5.16 -9.45 19.04
CA GLY A 192 -6.12 -8.55 19.69
C GLY A 192 -5.87 -8.42 21.18
N VAL A 193 -5.64 -9.52 21.89
CA VAL A 193 -5.29 -9.51 23.32
C VAL A 193 -3.96 -8.81 23.56
N LEU A 194 -2.95 -9.10 22.74
CA LEU A 194 -1.63 -8.49 22.87
C LEU A 194 -1.69 -6.97 22.65
N LEU A 195 -2.42 -6.53 21.64
CA LEU A 195 -2.63 -5.11 21.36
C LEU A 195 -3.39 -4.42 22.49
N TRP A 196 -4.46 -5.04 22.99
CA TRP A 196 -5.24 -4.54 24.11
C TRP A 196 -4.37 -4.29 25.35
N VAL A 197 -3.52 -5.25 25.71
CA VAL A 197 -2.55 -5.11 26.82
C VAL A 197 -1.63 -3.91 26.64
N ILE A 198 -1.18 -3.62 25.40
CA ILE A 198 -0.30 -2.48 25.13
C ILE A 198 -1.07 -1.15 25.23
N ILE A 199 -2.25 -1.06 24.62
CA ILE A 199 -3.02 0.19 24.49
C ILE A 199 -3.54 0.70 25.85
N ILE A 200 -3.96 -0.18 26.76
CA ILE A 200 -4.45 0.20 28.10
C ILE A 200 -3.48 1.08 28.89
N GLY A 201 -2.18 0.96 28.64
CA GLY A 201 -1.16 1.79 29.29
C GLY A 201 -1.00 3.20 28.70
N GLY A 202 -1.80 3.58 27.72
CA GLY A 202 -1.78 4.90 27.07
C GLY A 202 -0.49 5.16 26.27
N ILE A 203 -0.31 6.41 25.86
CA ILE A 203 0.76 6.82 24.96
C ILE A 203 2.18 6.50 25.49
N LYS A 204 2.40 6.60 26.79
CA LYS A 204 3.69 6.27 27.42
C LYS A 204 4.07 4.80 27.22
N ARG A 205 3.09 3.90 27.40
CA ARG A 205 3.33 2.48 27.22
C ARG A 205 3.48 2.12 25.77
N ILE A 206 2.64 2.64 24.89
CA ILE A 206 2.75 2.48 23.44
C ILE A 206 4.16 2.92 22.98
N ALA A 207 4.59 4.11 23.36
CA ALA A 207 5.88 4.65 22.97
C ALA A 207 7.07 3.85 23.54
N SER A 208 6.96 3.35 24.77
CA SER A 208 7.97 2.48 25.38
C SER A 208 8.10 1.13 24.66
N VAL A 209 6.99 0.55 24.22
CA VAL A 209 6.97 -0.70 23.47
C VAL A 209 7.47 -0.47 22.06
N ALA A 210 6.95 0.52 21.34
CA ALA A 210 7.35 0.86 19.97
C ALA A 210 8.85 1.14 19.86
N SER A 211 9.42 1.88 20.82
CA SER A 211 10.85 2.21 20.82
C SER A 211 11.79 1.01 20.97
N LYS A 212 11.28 -0.14 21.39
CA LYS A 212 12.03 -1.39 21.47
C LYS A 212 11.76 -2.32 20.30
N ILE A 213 10.47 -2.43 19.91
CA ILE A 213 10.05 -3.37 18.86
C ILE A 213 10.54 -2.89 17.48
N ILE A 214 10.39 -1.60 17.14
CA ILE A 214 10.76 -1.09 15.83
C ILE A 214 12.23 -1.34 15.46
N PRO A 215 13.23 -1.06 16.33
CA PRO A 215 14.61 -1.39 16.00
C PRO A 215 14.86 -2.90 15.84
N ILE A 216 14.23 -3.74 16.66
CA ILE A 216 14.39 -5.20 16.59
C ILE A 216 13.75 -5.72 15.28
N MET A 217 12.54 -5.26 14.97
CA MET A 217 11.85 -5.58 13.72
C MET A 217 12.70 -5.18 12.51
N GLY A 218 13.27 -3.96 12.54
CA GLY A 218 14.18 -3.50 11.51
C GLY A 218 15.39 -4.40 11.34
N LEU A 219 16.05 -4.79 12.42
CA LEU A 219 17.22 -5.69 12.37
C LEU A 219 16.88 -7.05 11.74
N ILE A 220 15.75 -7.65 12.14
CA ILE A 220 15.30 -8.93 11.57
C ILE A 220 14.99 -8.78 10.09
N TYR A 221 14.25 -7.71 9.73
CA TYR A 221 13.86 -7.43 8.36
C TYR A 221 15.08 -7.21 7.45
N PHE A 222 15.99 -6.30 7.84
CA PHE A 222 17.21 -6.04 7.08
C PHE A 222 18.13 -7.25 7.02
N GLY A 223 18.21 -8.02 8.10
CA GLY A 223 18.98 -9.28 8.13
C GLY A 223 18.49 -10.29 7.11
N GLY A 224 17.18 -10.54 7.06
CA GLY A 224 16.57 -11.41 6.04
C GLY A 224 16.74 -10.87 4.63
N ALA A 225 16.49 -9.57 4.43
CA ALA A 225 16.66 -8.93 3.14
C ALA A 225 18.11 -9.02 2.61
N LEU A 226 19.11 -8.83 3.48
CA LEU A 226 20.52 -8.94 3.10
C LEU A 226 20.91 -10.37 2.67
N ILE A 227 20.32 -11.40 3.26
CA ILE A 227 20.55 -12.79 2.84
C ILE A 227 20.03 -12.97 1.40
N ILE A 228 18.80 -12.57 1.12
CA ILE A 228 18.19 -12.71 -0.22
C ILE A 228 18.97 -11.89 -1.26
N LEU A 229 19.36 -10.67 -0.91
CA LEU A 229 20.16 -9.81 -1.80
C LEU A 229 21.57 -10.38 -2.05
N ALA A 230 22.17 -11.03 -1.06
CA ALA A 230 23.47 -11.70 -1.22
C ALA A 230 23.36 -12.92 -2.15
N GLU A 231 22.28 -13.70 -2.07
CA GLU A 231 22.02 -14.81 -2.99
C GLU A 231 21.77 -14.33 -4.41
N ASN A 232 21.16 -13.15 -4.57
CA ASN A 232 20.79 -12.56 -5.86
C ASN A 232 21.66 -11.33 -6.24
N TYR A 233 22.91 -11.27 -5.76
CA TYR A 233 23.76 -10.07 -5.89
C TYR A 233 23.97 -9.61 -7.34
N GLN A 234 24.00 -10.53 -8.30
CA GLN A 234 24.16 -10.23 -9.73
C GLN A 234 23.00 -9.42 -10.29
N ASN A 235 21.81 -9.56 -9.72
CA ASN A 235 20.57 -8.91 -10.15
C ASN A 235 20.33 -7.55 -9.48
N ILE A 236 21.15 -7.12 -8.52
CA ILE A 236 20.95 -5.85 -7.81
C ILE A 236 21.08 -4.66 -8.77
N ILE A 237 22.16 -4.61 -9.56
CA ILE A 237 22.38 -3.53 -10.55
C ILE A 237 21.32 -3.54 -11.65
N PRO A 238 20.98 -4.70 -12.29
CA PRO A 238 19.85 -4.79 -13.21
C PRO A 238 18.54 -4.29 -12.61
N SER A 239 18.24 -4.62 -11.35
CA SER A 239 17.03 -4.15 -10.66
C SER A 239 16.98 -2.64 -10.49
N PHE A 240 18.11 -2.02 -10.09
CA PHE A 240 18.23 -0.56 -10.07
C PHE A 240 18.01 0.05 -11.45
N ASN A 241 18.63 -0.50 -12.47
CA ASN A 241 18.45 -0.02 -13.82
C ASN A 241 16.99 -0.12 -14.29
N ALA A 242 16.29 -1.21 -13.94
CA ALA A 242 14.87 -1.36 -14.26
C ALA A 242 13.99 -0.28 -13.62
N ILE A 243 14.32 0.17 -12.39
CA ILE A 243 13.59 1.25 -11.73
C ILE A 243 13.72 2.56 -12.51
N PHE A 244 14.92 2.90 -13.02
CA PHE A 244 15.18 4.18 -13.66
C PHE A 244 14.90 4.18 -15.17
N ALA A 245 15.20 3.07 -15.86
CA ALA A 245 15.16 3.02 -17.33
C ALA A 245 13.76 3.27 -17.90
N GLN A 246 12.72 2.98 -17.14
CA GLN A 246 11.34 2.99 -17.62
C GLN A 246 10.47 4.04 -16.95
N VAL A 247 11.08 4.99 -16.22
CA VAL A 247 10.36 6.03 -15.47
C VAL A 247 9.43 6.85 -16.36
N PHE A 248 9.85 7.21 -17.56
CA PHE A 248 9.10 8.08 -18.46
C PHE A 248 8.50 7.34 -19.67
N THR A 249 8.88 6.10 -19.90
CA THR A 249 8.43 5.32 -21.06
C THR A 249 7.44 4.22 -20.71
N GLY A 250 7.34 3.87 -19.44
CA GLY A 250 6.63 2.67 -18.99
C GLY A 250 7.50 1.41 -19.14
N SER A 251 7.02 0.30 -18.58
CA SER A 251 7.72 -0.99 -18.62
C SER A 251 7.22 -1.86 -19.76
N ALA A 252 8.14 -2.56 -20.43
CA ALA A 252 7.80 -3.63 -21.36
C ALA A 252 7.26 -4.86 -20.60
N ALA A 253 6.58 -5.75 -21.31
CA ALA A 253 6.16 -7.04 -20.77
C ALA A 253 7.39 -7.91 -20.44
N VAL A 254 7.39 -8.55 -19.27
CA VAL A 254 8.47 -9.40 -18.79
C VAL A 254 7.89 -10.60 -18.04
N GLY A 255 8.29 -11.82 -18.39
CA GLY A 255 7.75 -13.03 -17.78
C GLY A 255 6.24 -13.17 -18.05
N GLY A 256 5.49 -13.56 -17.05
CA GLY A 256 4.02 -13.58 -17.08
C GLY A 256 3.36 -12.22 -16.83
N PHE A 257 4.09 -11.13 -16.97
CA PHE A 257 3.71 -9.79 -16.54
C PHE A 257 3.63 -8.83 -17.73
N LEU A 258 2.44 -8.39 -18.08
CA LEU A 258 2.22 -7.39 -19.13
C LEU A 258 2.78 -6.02 -18.68
N GLY A 259 3.36 -5.25 -19.58
CA GLY A 259 4.02 -3.98 -19.31
C GLY A 259 3.14 -2.96 -18.56
N ALA A 260 3.72 -1.91 -18.01
CA ALA A 260 3.02 -0.81 -17.36
C ALA A 260 3.26 0.50 -18.10
N SER A 261 2.20 1.28 -18.34
CA SER A 261 2.37 2.62 -18.88
C SER A 261 3.03 3.56 -17.88
N PHE A 262 3.60 4.65 -18.38
CA PHE A 262 4.07 5.75 -17.54
C PHE A 262 2.99 6.21 -16.53
N ALA A 263 1.75 6.36 -17.01
CA ALA A 263 0.62 6.79 -16.18
C ALA A 263 0.34 5.79 -15.03
N MET A 264 0.41 4.49 -15.31
CA MET A 264 0.25 3.46 -14.28
C MET A 264 1.39 3.50 -13.26
N SER A 265 2.65 3.56 -13.72
CA SER A 265 3.81 3.66 -12.84
C SER A 265 3.73 4.88 -11.93
N LEU A 266 3.37 6.04 -12.48
CA LEU A 266 3.19 7.29 -11.74
C LEU A 266 2.03 7.16 -10.74
N LYS A 267 0.85 6.74 -11.19
CA LYS A 267 -0.36 6.64 -10.36
C LYS A 267 -0.14 5.70 -9.17
N TYR A 268 0.29 4.48 -9.44
CA TYR A 268 0.45 3.46 -8.39
C TYR A 268 1.67 3.73 -7.52
N GLY A 269 2.78 4.21 -8.08
CA GLY A 269 3.94 4.60 -7.31
C GLY A 269 3.64 5.73 -6.32
N VAL A 270 2.94 6.77 -6.79
CA VAL A 270 2.49 7.89 -5.95
C VAL A 270 1.51 7.43 -4.88
N ALA A 271 0.46 6.70 -5.26
CA ALA A 271 -0.55 6.24 -4.32
C ALA A 271 0.06 5.35 -3.22
N ARG A 272 0.92 4.39 -3.59
CA ARG A 272 1.56 3.49 -2.63
C ARG A 272 2.63 4.17 -1.79
N GLY A 273 3.35 5.15 -2.34
CA GLY A 273 4.28 5.97 -1.58
C GLY A 273 3.57 6.79 -0.51
N LEU A 274 2.47 7.47 -0.84
CA LEU A 274 1.65 8.22 0.12
C LEU A 274 0.99 7.31 1.16
N TYR A 275 0.56 6.12 0.75
CA TYR A 275 -0.01 5.14 1.67
C TYR A 275 1.03 4.64 2.67
N SER A 276 2.27 4.39 2.23
CA SER A 276 3.35 3.90 3.08
C SER A 276 3.80 4.96 4.10
N ASN A 277 4.14 6.17 3.65
CA ASN A 277 4.71 7.19 4.54
C ASN A 277 3.68 8.06 5.25
N GLU A 278 2.40 7.94 4.92
CA GLU A 278 1.29 8.68 5.53
C GLU A 278 1.46 10.21 5.56
N ALA A 279 2.28 10.80 4.68
CA ALA A 279 2.52 12.24 4.68
C ALA A 279 1.26 13.01 4.25
N GLY A 280 0.81 13.92 5.11
CA GLY A 280 -0.40 14.71 4.92
C GLY A 280 -1.69 14.02 5.40
N GLN A 281 -1.62 12.80 5.92
CA GLN A 281 -2.78 12.11 6.47
C GLN A 281 -3.13 12.56 7.92
N GLY A 282 -2.19 13.20 8.62
CA GLY A 282 -2.42 13.76 9.95
C GLY A 282 -2.30 12.77 11.11
N SER A 283 -1.90 11.52 10.87
CA SER A 283 -1.64 10.51 11.89
C SER A 283 -0.41 10.83 12.73
N SER A 284 0.69 11.17 12.07
CA SER A 284 1.99 11.46 12.69
C SER A 284 1.97 12.63 13.70
N PRO A 285 1.33 13.78 13.42
CA PRO A 285 1.22 14.86 14.39
C PRO A 285 0.60 14.45 15.73
N ILE A 286 -0.31 13.46 15.72
CA ILE A 286 -0.96 12.95 16.93
C ILE A 286 0.07 12.20 17.80
N ALA A 287 0.86 11.32 17.20
CA ALA A 287 1.90 10.56 17.90
C ALA A 287 3.01 11.50 18.44
N HIS A 288 3.42 12.48 17.62
CA HIS A 288 4.49 13.42 17.97
C HIS A 288 4.10 14.46 19.01
N ALA A 289 2.81 14.74 19.22
CA ALA A 289 2.34 15.74 20.18
C ALA A 289 2.83 15.46 21.62
N SER A 290 3.01 14.19 21.99
CA SER A 290 3.45 13.76 23.30
C SER A 290 4.95 14.02 23.59
N SER A 291 5.74 14.42 22.61
CA SER A 291 7.19 14.62 22.75
C SER A 291 7.57 15.81 23.64
N LYS A 292 8.70 15.66 24.35
CA LYS A 292 9.32 16.73 25.17
C LYS A 292 10.12 17.74 24.36
N ASN A 293 10.34 17.51 23.07
CA ASN A 293 11.08 18.41 22.21
C ASN A 293 10.31 19.72 21.97
N LYS A 294 11.03 20.78 21.56
CA LYS A 294 10.39 21.97 21.03
C LYS A 294 9.66 21.66 19.73
N SER A 295 8.62 22.41 19.40
CA SER A 295 7.76 22.15 18.23
C SER A 295 8.53 22.06 16.92
N ILE A 296 9.45 22.99 16.67
CA ILE A 296 10.29 22.99 15.45
C ILE A 296 11.22 21.79 15.44
N ASP A 297 11.85 21.47 16.56
CA ASP A 297 12.77 20.34 16.65
C ASP A 297 12.04 19.01 16.47
N GLN A 298 10.81 18.90 16.96
CA GLN A 298 9.98 17.71 16.74
C GLN A 298 9.55 17.59 15.26
N GLY A 299 9.22 18.69 14.62
CA GLY A 299 9.02 18.73 13.17
C GLY A 299 10.28 18.31 12.39
N VAL A 300 11.46 18.77 12.82
CA VAL A 300 12.74 18.34 12.23
C VAL A 300 12.94 16.84 12.38
N VAL A 301 12.59 16.25 13.53
CA VAL A 301 12.67 14.79 13.75
C VAL A 301 11.76 14.02 12.79
N SER A 302 10.54 14.51 12.52
CA SER A 302 9.58 13.82 11.66
C SER A 302 9.99 13.74 10.18
N ILE A 303 10.98 14.54 9.75
CA ILE A 303 11.60 14.40 8.41
C ILE A 303 12.14 12.98 8.19
N LEU A 304 12.58 12.31 9.26
CA LEU A 304 13.13 10.96 9.18
C LEU A 304 12.08 9.88 8.91
N GLU A 305 10.79 10.13 9.15
CA GLU A 305 9.74 9.12 8.95
C GLU A 305 9.65 8.68 7.49
N PRO A 306 9.34 9.56 6.50
CA PRO A 306 9.26 9.14 5.10
C PRO A 306 10.61 8.67 4.55
N PHE A 307 11.71 9.18 5.09
CA PHE A 307 13.04 8.72 4.72
C PHE A 307 13.25 7.25 5.12
N ILE A 308 13.03 6.91 6.39
CA ILE A 308 13.24 5.54 6.89
C ILE A 308 12.20 4.61 6.26
N ASP A 309 10.93 5.01 6.29
CA ASP A 309 9.80 4.22 5.78
C ASP A 309 9.94 3.90 4.28
N THR A 310 10.00 4.95 3.46
CA THR A 310 9.88 4.78 2.01
C THR A 310 11.25 4.72 1.32
N ILE A 311 12.18 5.66 1.64
CA ILE A 311 13.49 5.64 0.95
C ILE A 311 14.34 4.45 1.40
N VAL A 312 14.27 4.02 2.66
CA VAL A 312 15.09 2.91 3.15
C VAL A 312 14.31 1.60 3.07
N VAL A 313 13.23 1.44 3.84
CA VAL A 313 12.53 0.15 3.97
C VAL A 313 11.89 -0.30 2.66
N CYS A 314 11.09 0.56 2.00
CA CYS A 314 10.47 0.19 0.73
C CYS A 314 11.49 -0.06 -0.39
N SER A 315 12.65 0.64 -0.39
CA SER A 315 13.70 0.37 -1.38
C SER A 315 14.33 -1.01 -1.19
N VAL A 316 14.57 -1.41 0.06
CA VAL A 316 15.08 -2.76 0.36
C VAL A 316 14.07 -3.82 -0.07
N THR A 317 12.79 -3.63 0.24
CA THR A 317 11.70 -4.52 -0.25
C THR A 317 11.70 -4.61 -1.76
N ALA A 318 11.74 -3.47 -2.44
CA ALA A 318 11.74 -3.42 -3.91
C ALA A 318 12.93 -4.17 -4.50
N LEU A 319 14.13 -3.97 -3.95
CA LEU A 319 15.33 -4.66 -4.41
C LEU A 319 15.24 -6.17 -4.18
N VAL A 320 14.70 -6.61 -3.04
CA VAL A 320 14.47 -8.04 -2.76
C VAL A 320 13.52 -8.64 -3.80
N ILE A 321 12.38 -8.00 -4.05
CA ILE A 321 11.37 -8.48 -5.01
C ILE A 321 11.93 -8.49 -6.44
N LEU A 322 12.60 -7.42 -6.85
CA LEU A 322 13.12 -7.31 -8.22
C LEU A 322 14.33 -8.21 -8.48
N SER A 323 15.27 -8.31 -7.51
CA SER A 323 16.49 -9.11 -7.68
C SER A 323 16.24 -10.62 -7.62
N SER A 324 15.28 -11.06 -6.83
CA SER A 324 14.87 -12.47 -6.77
C SER A 324 14.08 -12.92 -8.00
N GLY A 325 13.53 -12.01 -8.79
CA GLY A 325 12.74 -12.31 -9.98
C GLY A 325 11.33 -12.83 -9.70
N VAL A 326 10.91 -12.94 -8.44
CA VAL A 326 9.57 -13.47 -8.06
C VAL A 326 8.42 -12.67 -8.67
N TRP A 327 8.62 -11.38 -8.93
CA TRP A 327 7.59 -10.51 -9.49
C TRP A 327 7.22 -10.82 -10.95
N THR A 328 8.02 -11.61 -11.65
CA THR A 328 7.79 -12.04 -13.04
C THR A 328 7.25 -13.48 -13.12
N GLN A 329 7.10 -14.16 -11.99
CA GLN A 329 6.63 -15.53 -11.92
C GLN A 329 5.12 -15.56 -11.72
N LYS A 330 4.47 -16.59 -12.26
CA LYS A 330 3.08 -16.90 -11.96
C LYS A 330 3.04 -17.88 -10.78
N PHE A 331 2.15 -17.66 -9.86
CA PHE A 331 1.91 -18.50 -8.69
C PHE A 331 0.44 -18.90 -8.65
N ASP A 332 0.17 -20.06 -8.09
CA ASP A 332 -1.19 -20.47 -7.75
C ASP A 332 -1.77 -19.46 -6.77
N THR A 333 -2.87 -18.83 -7.16
CA THR A 333 -3.50 -17.78 -6.34
C THR A 333 -5.00 -17.82 -6.50
N ASN A 334 -5.71 -17.59 -5.40
CA ASN A 334 -7.15 -17.36 -5.43
C ASN A 334 -7.41 -15.88 -5.71
N PHE A 335 -8.25 -15.59 -6.68
CA PHE A 335 -8.65 -14.22 -7.00
C PHE A 335 -10.16 -14.14 -7.19
N SER A 336 -10.72 -12.97 -6.90
CA SER A 336 -12.16 -12.76 -7.02
C SER A 336 -12.55 -12.36 -8.45
N LYS A 337 -13.84 -12.50 -8.76
CA LYS A 337 -14.40 -12.05 -10.05
C LYS A 337 -14.23 -10.54 -10.29
N THR A 338 -13.97 -9.75 -9.23
CA THR A 338 -13.74 -8.31 -9.34
C THR A 338 -12.33 -7.96 -9.79
N ASP A 339 -11.39 -8.90 -9.65
CA ASP A 339 -9.96 -8.68 -9.93
C ASP A 339 -9.57 -9.17 -11.31
N MET A 340 -10.55 -9.65 -12.10
CA MET A 340 -10.30 -10.21 -13.43
C MET A 340 -11.14 -9.53 -14.51
N VAL A 341 -10.66 -9.67 -15.75
CA VAL A 341 -11.38 -9.30 -16.98
C VAL A 341 -11.33 -10.48 -17.95
N ILE A 342 -12.48 -10.81 -18.55
CA ILE A 342 -12.60 -11.87 -19.53
C ILE A 342 -12.58 -11.23 -20.92
N LEU A 343 -11.64 -11.67 -21.74
CA LEU A 343 -11.42 -11.17 -23.10
C LEU A 343 -11.90 -12.17 -24.13
N GLU A 344 -12.37 -11.66 -25.27
CA GLU A 344 -12.65 -12.45 -26.45
C GLU A 344 -11.33 -12.80 -27.16
N GLY A 345 -11.15 -14.06 -27.51
CA GLY A 345 -9.93 -14.54 -28.15
C GLY A 345 -9.01 -15.31 -27.21
N THR A 346 -8.16 -16.14 -27.80
CA THR A 346 -7.13 -16.89 -27.08
C THR A 346 -5.80 -16.18 -27.20
N TYR A 347 -5.30 -15.66 -26.09
CA TYR A 347 -4.00 -15.01 -25.96
C TYR A 347 -3.08 -15.89 -25.12
N SER A 348 -1.79 -15.95 -25.49
CA SER A 348 -0.79 -16.73 -24.77
C SER A 348 0.46 -15.90 -24.54
N ASP A 349 1.05 -16.00 -23.36
CA ASP A 349 2.34 -15.44 -23.01
C ASP A 349 3.47 -16.49 -22.95
N GLU A 350 3.23 -17.65 -23.61
CA GLU A 350 4.23 -18.70 -23.77
C GLU A 350 5.52 -18.17 -24.45
N LYS A 351 6.65 -18.72 -24.01
CA LYS A 351 7.97 -18.37 -24.50
C LYS A 351 8.67 -19.58 -25.13
N ASN A 352 9.52 -19.30 -26.11
CA ASN A 352 10.44 -20.28 -26.68
C ASN A 352 11.62 -20.54 -25.72
N ILE A 353 12.50 -21.48 -26.09
CA ILE A 353 13.69 -21.87 -25.31
C ILE A 353 14.65 -20.66 -25.11
N ASP A 354 14.65 -19.71 -26.03
CA ASP A 354 15.50 -18.52 -26.00
C ASP A 354 14.89 -17.41 -25.13
N GLY A 355 13.66 -17.59 -24.61
CA GLY A 355 12.96 -16.65 -23.74
C GLY A 355 12.12 -15.60 -24.47
N ASP A 356 12.01 -15.68 -25.80
CA ASP A 356 11.15 -14.79 -26.58
C ASP A 356 9.70 -15.31 -26.60
N TYR A 357 8.72 -14.41 -26.63
CA TYR A 357 7.32 -14.78 -26.73
C TYR A 357 7.03 -15.48 -28.06
N LEU A 358 6.28 -16.60 -28.00
CA LEU A 358 5.86 -17.31 -29.21
C LEU A 358 4.88 -16.47 -30.05
N TYR A 359 4.09 -15.61 -29.41
CA TYR A 359 3.06 -14.78 -30.03
C TYR A 359 3.28 -13.29 -29.72
N PRO A 360 4.38 -12.65 -30.16
CA PRO A 360 4.74 -11.29 -29.75
C PRO A 360 3.69 -10.23 -30.16
N LYS A 361 2.94 -10.44 -31.25
CA LYS A 361 1.85 -9.54 -31.65
C LYS A 361 0.71 -9.55 -30.66
N GLN A 362 0.29 -10.73 -30.19
CA GLN A 362 -0.78 -10.88 -29.18
C GLN A 362 -0.38 -10.20 -27.87
N ILE A 363 0.86 -10.40 -27.43
CA ILE A 363 1.38 -9.76 -26.21
C ILE A 363 1.40 -8.24 -26.35
N ASN A 364 1.77 -7.71 -27.50
CA ASN A 364 1.74 -6.25 -27.76
C ASN A 364 0.31 -5.70 -27.75
N GLU A 365 -0.67 -6.40 -28.32
CA GLU A 365 -2.07 -6.01 -28.30
C GLU A 365 -2.63 -6.03 -26.86
N LEU A 366 -2.39 -7.11 -26.09
CA LEU A 366 -2.76 -7.17 -24.69
C LEU A 366 -2.08 -6.09 -23.86
N ASN A 367 -0.81 -5.81 -24.14
CA ASN A 367 -0.06 -4.76 -23.47
C ASN A 367 -0.69 -3.39 -23.73
N SER A 368 -1.06 -3.10 -24.98
CA SER A 368 -1.81 -1.89 -25.34
C SER A 368 -3.14 -1.80 -24.62
N TYR A 369 -3.90 -2.89 -24.57
CA TYR A 369 -5.17 -2.96 -23.84
C TYR A 369 -4.99 -2.66 -22.34
N VAL A 370 -4.08 -3.35 -21.67
CA VAL A 370 -3.82 -3.13 -20.22
C VAL A 370 -3.34 -1.71 -19.93
N GLN A 371 -2.61 -1.10 -20.86
CA GLN A 371 -2.16 0.29 -20.73
C GLN A 371 -3.23 1.33 -21.10
N SER A 372 -4.44 0.90 -21.44
CA SER A 372 -5.53 1.78 -21.92
C SER A 372 -5.14 2.57 -23.17
N LEU A 373 -4.31 1.99 -24.03
CA LEU A 373 -3.95 2.49 -25.33
C LEU A 373 -4.93 1.95 -26.40
N ASP A 374 -4.81 2.44 -27.63
CA ASP A 374 -5.59 1.92 -28.75
C ASP A 374 -5.24 0.45 -29.01
N SER A 375 -6.24 -0.43 -28.95
CA SER A 375 -6.08 -1.88 -29.10
C SER A 375 -7.33 -2.52 -29.67
N ASP A 376 -7.17 -3.57 -30.48
CA ASP A 376 -8.26 -4.35 -31.05
C ASP A 376 -8.82 -5.41 -30.07
N VAL A 377 -8.28 -5.53 -28.87
CA VAL A 377 -8.71 -6.46 -27.83
C VAL A 377 -10.12 -6.11 -27.36
N LYS A 378 -11.01 -7.12 -27.39
CA LYS A 378 -12.40 -6.95 -26.98
C LYS A 378 -12.68 -7.66 -25.67
N GLU A 379 -13.46 -7.02 -24.84
CA GLU A 379 -14.02 -7.64 -23.65
C GLU A 379 -15.16 -8.59 -24.05
N PHE A 380 -15.16 -9.78 -23.47
CA PHE A 380 -16.14 -10.80 -23.76
C PHE A 380 -17.51 -10.42 -23.17
N SER A 381 -18.57 -10.65 -23.96
CA SER A 381 -19.96 -10.55 -23.49
C SER A 381 -20.73 -11.76 -23.97
N GLY A 382 -21.33 -12.53 -23.06
CA GLY A 382 -22.03 -13.76 -23.36
C GLY A 382 -22.08 -14.74 -22.20
N GLU A 383 -22.41 -15.98 -22.50
CA GLU A 383 -22.49 -17.06 -21.51
C GLU A 383 -21.22 -17.91 -21.51
N LEU A 384 -20.67 -18.15 -20.34
CA LEU A 384 -19.57 -19.09 -20.13
C LEU A 384 -20.09 -20.34 -19.44
N THR A 385 -19.85 -21.51 -20.04
CA THR A 385 -20.17 -22.78 -19.44
C THR A 385 -19.00 -23.29 -18.62
N VAL A 386 -19.27 -23.65 -17.37
CA VAL A 386 -18.31 -24.24 -16.43
C VAL A 386 -18.79 -25.61 -16.02
N GLN A 387 -17.91 -26.59 -16.03
CA GLN A 387 -18.18 -27.97 -15.59
C GLN A 387 -17.06 -28.43 -14.66
N ASP A 388 -17.42 -28.85 -13.44
CA ASP A 388 -16.48 -29.32 -12.43
C ASP A 388 -15.30 -28.33 -12.24
N GLY A 389 -15.63 -27.04 -12.17
CA GLY A 389 -14.66 -25.96 -12.02
C GLY A 389 -13.93 -25.55 -13.31
N ASN A 390 -14.01 -26.32 -14.38
CA ASN A 390 -13.31 -26.08 -15.62
C ASN A 390 -14.15 -25.28 -16.61
N LEU A 391 -13.54 -24.28 -17.27
CA LEU A 391 -14.16 -23.55 -18.38
C LEU A 391 -14.25 -24.43 -19.62
N ILE A 392 -15.48 -24.64 -20.12
CA ILE A 392 -15.72 -25.38 -21.35
C ILE A 392 -15.77 -24.47 -22.57
N THR A 393 -16.19 -23.21 -22.36
CA THR A 393 -16.23 -22.20 -23.41
C THR A 393 -14.81 -21.90 -23.90
N GLN A 394 -14.63 -22.07 -25.23
CA GLN A 394 -13.33 -21.82 -25.89
C GLN A 394 -13.23 -20.38 -26.41
N ASN A 395 -12.03 -20.00 -26.83
CA ASN A 395 -11.72 -18.71 -27.44
C ASN A 395 -11.97 -17.52 -26.49
N ILE A 396 -11.61 -17.71 -25.24
CA ILE A 396 -11.58 -16.66 -24.23
C ILE A 396 -10.24 -16.65 -23.51
N THR A 397 -9.88 -15.50 -22.94
CA THR A 397 -8.71 -15.34 -22.08
C THR A 397 -9.12 -14.59 -20.81
N ILE A 398 -8.71 -15.09 -19.66
CA ILE A 398 -8.91 -14.41 -18.39
C ILE A 398 -7.63 -13.63 -18.04
N LEU A 399 -7.77 -12.33 -17.86
CA LEU A 399 -6.72 -11.49 -17.29
C LEU A 399 -6.99 -11.29 -15.80
N HIS A 400 -6.02 -11.64 -14.97
CA HIS A 400 -5.97 -11.25 -13.58
C HIS A 400 -4.98 -10.07 -13.45
N SER A 401 -5.52 -8.86 -13.30
CA SER A 401 -4.73 -7.62 -13.31
C SER A 401 -3.90 -7.49 -14.60
N ARG A 402 -2.61 -7.84 -14.56
CA ARG A 402 -1.66 -7.71 -15.68
C ARG A 402 -1.01 -9.04 -16.08
N SER A 403 -1.62 -10.15 -15.69
CA SER A 403 -1.18 -11.49 -16.08
C SER A 403 -2.32 -12.26 -16.74
N ILE A 404 -1.98 -13.05 -17.74
CA ILE A 404 -2.89 -14.07 -18.27
C ILE A 404 -3.02 -15.15 -17.20
N ALA A 405 -4.25 -15.42 -16.77
CA ALA A 405 -4.52 -16.52 -15.86
C ALA A 405 -4.54 -17.84 -16.64
N GLU A 406 -3.79 -18.83 -16.16
CA GLU A 406 -3.69 -20.16 -16.72
C GLU A 406 -4.33 -21.15 -15.76
N ASP A 407 -4.80 -22.29 -16.28
CA ASP A 407 -5.38 -23.39 -15.50
C ASP A 407 -6.43 -22.94 -14.46
N VAL A 408 -7.30 -22.00 -14.88
CA VAL A 408 -8.28 -21.37 -13.99
C VAL A 408 -9.32 -22.38 -13.58
N THR A 409 -9.43 -22.60 -12.27
CA THR A 409 -10.48 -23.42 -11.66
C THR A 409 -11.49 -22.51 -10.95
N ILE A 410 -12.76 -22.68 -11.25
CA ILE A 410 -13.85 -21.87 -10.68
C ILE A 410 -14.51 -22.67 -9.56
N SER A 411 -14.48 -22.09 -8.35
CA SER A 411 -15.13 -22.66 -7.15
C SER A 411 -16.30 -21.82 -6.68
N ASP A 412 -17.13 -22.40 -5.83
CA ASP A 412 -18.21 -21.72 -5.11
C ASP A 412 -17.61 -20.85 -3.97
N GLN A 413 -18.42 -19.98 -3.39
CA GLN A 413 -18.03 -18.93 -2.41
C GLN A 413 -17.22 -19.45 -1.19
N ASP A 414 -17.31 -20.72 -0.86
CA ASP A 414 -16.61 -21.33 0.28
C ASP A 414 -15.30 -22.06 -0.10
N ASP A 415 -14.79 -21.91 -1.32
CA ASP A 415 -13.61 -22.64 -1.86
C ASP A 415 -13.69 -24.18 -1.75
N SER A 416 -14.84 -24.70 -1.31
CA SER A 416 -15.01 -26.12 -0.97
C SER A 416 -15.61 -26.96 -2.08
N ASN A 417 -16.31 -26.34 -3.05
CA ASN A 417 -16.98 -27.07 -4.12
C ASN A 417 -16.64 -26.43 -5.47
N LEU A 418 -16.32 -27.27 -6.44
CA LEU A 418 -16.12 -26.87 -7.83
C LEU A 418 -17.46 -26.42 -8.42
N PHE A 419 -17.47 -25.25 -9.04
CA PHE A 419 -18.67 -24.72 -9.67
C PHE A 419 -19.00 -25.47 -10.96
N THR A 420 -20.27 -25.75 -11.15
CA THR A 420 -20.81 -26.26 -12.43
C THR A 420 -22.06 -25.48 -12.77
N GLY A 421 -22.07 -24.81 -13.92
CA GLY A 421 -23.17 -23.94 -14.31
C GLY A 421 -22.80 -22.98 -15.43
N ILE A 422 -23.55 -21.86 -15.51
CA ILE A 422 -23.37 -20.82 -16.50
C ILE A 422 -23.01 -19.52 -15.79
N LEU A 423 -21.99 -18.85 -16.29
CA LEU A 423 -21.60 -17.51 -15.88
C LEU A 423 -22.01 -16.52 -16.98
N ASN A 424 -22.88 -15.57 -16.64
CA ASN A 424 -23.24 -14.47 -17.52
C ASN A 424 -22.22 -13.36 -17.41
N VAL A 425 -21.61 -13.01 -18.53
CA VAL A 425 -20.55 -12.01 -18.64
C VAL A 425 -21.01 -10.84 -19.49
N ASP A 426 -20.77 -9.63 -19.01
CA ASP A 426 -20.98 -8.38 -19.78
C ASP A 426 -19.76 -7.50 -19.67
N ASN A 427 -19.23 -7.07 -20.82
CA ASN A 427 -18.02 -6.24 -20.89
C ASN A 427 -16.87 -6.81 -20.01
N GLY A 428 -16.55 -8.07 -20.19
CA GLY A 428 -15.47 -8.77 -19.50
C GLY A 428 -15.72 -9.09 -18.03
N LYS A 429 -16.88 -8.75 -17.46
CA LYS A 429 -17.19 -8.93 -16.03
C LYS A 429 -18.33 -9.92 -15.83
N ILE A 430 -18.18 -10.81 -14.86
CA ILE A 430 -19.25 -11.72 -14.47
C ILE A 430 -20.31 -10.93 -13.73
N ILE A 431 -21.51 -10.87 -14.33
CA ILE A 431 -22.68 -10.18 -13.76
C ILE A 431 -23.58 -11.13 -12.98
N GLU A 432 -23.66 -12.39 -13.39
CA GLU A 432 -24.52 -13.40 -12.76
C GLU A 432 -23.90 -14.79 -12.91
N SER A 433 -24.11 -15.65 -11.92
CA SER A 433 -23.79 -17.07 -11.98
C SER A 433 -25.07 -17.89 -11.73
N VAL A 434 -25.35 -18.85 -12.58
CA VAL A 434 -26.55 -19.70 -12.52
C VAL A 434 -26.12 -21.16 -12.48
N ASP A 435 -26.61 -21.93 -11.50
CA ASP A 435 -26.34 -23.36 -11.44
C ASP A 435 -27.09 -24.14 -12.56
N LEU A 436 -26.77 -25.41 -12.72
CA LEU A 436 -27.44 -26.28 -13.73
C LEU A 436 -28.94 -26.44 -13.52
N GLN A 437 -29.49 -26.03 -12.38
CA GLN A 437 -30.91 -26.09 -12.08
C GLN A 437 -31.60 -24.75 -12.35
N GLY A 438 -30.89 -23.74 -12.87
CA GLY A 438 -31.41 -22.42 -13.18
C GLY A 438 -31.60 -21.54 -11.94
N LYS A 439 -31.03 -21.93 -10.80
CA LYS A 439 -31.04 -21.15 -9.59
C LYS A 439 -29.91 -20.12 -9.66
N SER A 440 -30.26 -18.86 -9.70
CA SER A 440 -29.27 -17.76 -9.56
C SER A 440 -28.56 -17.93 -8.24
N LEU A 441 -27.27 -18.25 -8.30
CA LEU A 441 -26.41 -18.16 -7.13
C LEU A 441 -26.21 -16.67 -6.89
N VAL A 442 -26.93 -16.14 -5.91
CA VAL A 442 -26.80 -14.75 -5.50
C VAL A 442 -25.32 -14.51 -5.23
N SER A 443 -24.68 -13.82 -6.14
CA SER A 443 -23.29 -13.45 -6.02
C SER A 443 -23.20 -12.29 -5.03
N SER A 444 -23.34 -12.57 -3.75
CA SER A 444 -22.64 -11.79 -2.76
C SER A 444 -21.18 -12.20 -2.88
N ALA A 445 -20.42 -11.53 -3.72
CA ALA A 445 -18.99 -11.55 -3.59
C ALA A 445 -18.70 -10.93 -2.22
N GLU A 446 -18.62 -11.74 -1.22
CA GLU A 446 -18.00 -11.34 0.04
C GLU A 446 -16.50 -11.30 -0.23
N LEU A 447 -15.98 -10.08 -0.27
CA LEU A 447 -14.58 -9.75 -0.20
C LEU A 447 -14.04 -10.06 1.19
#